data_f1949bec02d402082ccee4566ee98090
#
_entry.id   f1949bec02d402082ccee4566ee98090
#
_cell.length_a   1.000
_cell.length_b   1.000
_cell.length_c   1.000
_cell.angle_alpha   90.00
_cell.angle_beta   90.00
_cell.angle_gamma   90.00
#
_symmetry.space_group_name_H-M   'P 1'
#
loop_
_entity.id
_entity.type
_entity.pdbx_description
1 polymer ?
#
loop_
_entity_poly.entity_id
_entity_poly.type
_entity_poly.pdbx_seq_one_letter_code
_entity_poly.pdbx_strand_id
1 'polypeptide(L)'
;MSTRLAGRARRSTLALLTGAALATLLSVTAAGAAPLAGPADGPATAAAVDVYMKDTAADVGLEPHALNPLWQSPDIKVCHTAIECATSQNPIVGQRNYIFIKLRNPGPYGDSVMEEGTIWVYRTTPGGGAGWPGAWTQIGAMAVPVYPGVTSVTIPWDNVPGPGHFCLLARWVSANDPMTFEGPDIGVNTRHNNNIAWRNVDSVAVTAGGLAQIRPFAIGNTLTRPARSSVVFSQTGAPFQAAGGRLVADLGPTLFERWAKGGKAGKGVREVGRNQVEIVDIGQASLDNLELNPGERLAFSLSFTATVPTREQMAVNVTQIGPDTTGAARADLGGVRYDITVAQRAG
;
A
#
# COMPACT_ATOMS: atom_id res chain seq x y z
N MET A 1 13.45 -29.06 -57.37
CA MET A 1 13.34 -30.47 -56.99
C MET A 1 12.29 -30.59 -55.90
N SER A 2 11.18 -31.20 -56.30
CA SER A 2 10.00 -31.49 -55.47
C SER A 2 10.28 -32.55 -54.42
N THR A 3 9.57 -32.48 -53.30
CA THR A 3 8.76 -33.62 -52.82
C THR A 3 7.75 -33.15 -51.76
N ARG A 4 6.49 -33.40 -52.09
CA ARG A 4 5.30 -33.40 -51.21
C ARG A 4 5.20 -34.75 -50.51
N LEU A 5 4.55 -34.75 -49.31
CA LEU A 5 3.74 -35.87 -48.77
C LEU A 5 2.94 -35.29 -47.61
N ALA A 6 1.66 -35.06 -47.65
CA ALA A 6 0.44 -35.85 -47.73
C ALA A 6 0.17 -36.73 -46.49
N GLY A 7 -0.82 -36.31 -45.69
CA GLY A 7 -1.98 -37.09 -45.33
C GLY A 7 -2.00 -37.81 -43.99
N ARG A 8 -2.97 -37.45 -43.13
CA ARG A 8 -4.07 -38.38 -42.77
C ARG A 8 -5.02 -37.80 -41.71
N ALA A 9 -6.22 -37.56 -42.14
CA ALA A 9 -7.37 -37.40 -41.27
C ALA A 9 -7.79 -38.74 -40.66
N ARG A 10 -8.17 -38.79 -39.39
CA ARG A 10 -8.97 -39.86 -38.81
C ARG A 10 -10.26 -39.31 -38.24
N ARG A 11 -11.35 -39.67 -38.87
CA ARG A 11 -12.72 -39.58 -38.36
C ARG A 11 -12.90 -40.71 -37.35
N SER A 12 -13.57 -40.43 -36.24
CA SER A 12 -14.13 -41.47 -35.36
C SER A 12 -15.56 -41.13 -35.02
N THR A 13 -16.37 -42.08 -35.23
CA THR A 13 -17.82 -42.21 -35.24
C THR A 13 -18.50 -42.03 -33.89
N LEU A 14 -19.67 -41.46 -34.01
CA LEU A 14 -20.73 -41.31 -33.00
C LEU A 14 -21.44 -42.68 -32.78
N ALA A 15 -21.65 -43.06 -31.52
CA ALA A 15 -22.51 -44.18 -31.16
C ALA A 15 -23.63 -43.68 -30.24
N LEU A 16 -24.85 -43.71 -30.75
CA LEU A 16 -26.09 -43.58 -29.98
C LEU A 16 -26.37 -44.91 -29.25
N LEU A 17 -26.74 -44.83 -27.97
CA LEU A 17 -27.37 -45.92 -27.25
C LEU A 17 -28.67 -45.43 -26.65
N THR A 18 -29.78 -45.91 -27.20
CA THR A 18 -31.15 -45.84 -26.68
C THR A 18 -31.36 -46.90 -25.61
N GLY A 19 -31.84 -46.52 -24.45
CA GLY A 19 -32.22 -47.45 -23.38
C GLY A 19 -33.63 -47.12 -22.84
N ALA A 20 -34.49 -48.10 -22.88
CA ALA A 20 -35.92 -48.05 -22.63
C ALA A 20 -36.28 -47.80 -21.16
N ALA A 21 -37.37 -47.10 -20.96
CA ALA A 21 -38.05 -46.89 -19.68
C ALA A 21 -38.88 -48.08 -19.24
N LEU A 22 -38.74 -48.52 -18.02
CA LEU A 22 -39.64 -49.43 -17.34
C LEU A 22 -40.37 -48.72 -16.22
N ALA A 23 -41.67 -48.51 -16.36
CA ALA A 23 -42.51 -47.88 -15.34
C ALA A 23 -43.04 -48.98 -14.40
N THR A 24 -42.70 -48.90 -13.11
CA THR A 24 -43.33 -49.67 -12.07
C THR A 24 -44.21 -48.75 -11.19
N LEU A 25 -45.51 -48.98 -11.24
CA LEU A 25 -46.52 -48.38 -10.34
C LEU A 25 -46.40 -49.01 -8.94
N LEU A 26 -46.08 -48.19 -7.95
CA LEU A 26 -46.21 -48.55 -6.52
C LEU A 26 -47.34 -47.72 -5.89
N SER A 27 -48.35 -48.44 -5.37
CA SER A 27 -49.47 -47.91 -4.62
C SER A 27 -49.01 -47.31 -3.27
N VAL A 28 -49.35 -46.04 -3.01
CA VAL A 28 -49.08 -45.35 -1.76
C VAL A 28 -50.25 -45.53 -0.80
N THR A 29 -50.03 -46.20 0.31
CA THR A 29 -50.91 -46.21 1.50
C THR A 29 -50.64 -44.90 2.27
N ALA A 30 -51.69 -44.14 2.54
CA ALA A 30 -51.66 -42.95 3.37
C ALA A 30 -51.32 -43.30 4.82
N ALA A 31 -50.15 -42.97 5.31
CA ALA A 31 -49.80 -42.96 6.72
C ALA A 31 -50.06 -41.56 7.29
N GLY A 32 -50.73 -41.51 8.46
CA GLY A 32 -51.12 -40.28 9.11
C GLY A 32 -49.96 -39.31 9.37
N ALA A 33 -50.21 -38.03 9.15
CA ALA A 33 -49.27 -36.94 9.41
C ALA A 33 -49.04 -36.80 10.92
N ALA A 34 -47.81 -37.05 11.36
CA ALA A 34 -47.32 -36.57 12.66
C ALA A 34 -47.14 -35.03 12.59
N PRO A 35 -47.38 -34.30 13.69
CA PRO A 35 -47.14 -32.84 13.68
C PRO A 35 -45.68 -32.57 13.38
N LEU A 36 -45.43 -31.70 12.39
CA LEU A 36 -44.12 -31.16 12.09
C LEU A 36 -43.61 -30.45 13.35
N ALA A 37 -42.56 -30.99 13.97
CA ALA A 37 -41.75 -30.25 14.92
C ALA A 37 -41.27 -28.97 14.18
N GLY A 38 -41.53 -27.81 14.77
CA GLY A 38 -40.99 -26.54 14.26
C GLY A 38 -39.48 -26.63 14.12
N PRO A 39 -38.86 -25.78 13.29
CA PRO A 39 -37.39 -25.74 13.14
C PRO A 39 -36.80 -25.60 14.55
N ALA A 40 -35.99 -26.58 14.95
CA ALA A 40 -35.13 -26.42 16.12
C ALA A 40 -34.28 -25.16 15.87
N ASP A 41 -34.41 -24.19 16.78
CA ASP A 41 -33.46 -23.07 16.79
C ASP A 41 -32.05 -23.68 16.89
N GLY A 42 -31.33 -23.76 15.76
CA GLY A 42 -29.93 -24.07 15.75
C GLY A 42 -29.24 -23.03 16.62
N PRO A 43 -28.04 -23.31 17.17
CA PRO A 43 -27.29 -22.31 17.90
C PRO A 43 -27.19 -21.07 17.01
N ALA A 44 -27.64 -19.92 17.53
CA ALA A 44 -27.52 -18.65 16.84
C ALA A 44 -26.03 -18.52 16.38
N THR A 45 -25.82 -18.46 15.09
CA THR A 45 -24.47 -18.14 14.57
C THR A 45 -24.06 -16.84 15.21
N ALA A 46 -22.87 -16.81 15.85
CA ALA A 46 -22.32 -15.57 16.38
C ALA A 46 -22.33 -14.54 15.27
N ALA A 47 -22.69 -13.29 15.59
CA ALA A 47 -22.65 -12.19 14.63
C ALA A 47 -21.25 -12.10 14.05
N ALA A 48 -21.15 -12.00 12.73
CA ALA A 48 -19.87 -11.81 12.09
C ALA A 48 -19.33 -10.42 12.45
N VAL A 49 -18.05 -10.32 12.71
CA VAL A 49 -17.36 -9.05 13.00
C VAL A 49 -16.43 -8.71 11.85
N ASP A 50 -16.37 -7.44 11.49
CA ASP A 50 -15.49 -6.93 10.46
C ASP A 50 -15.20 -5.45 10.74
N VAL A 51 -13.98 -5.15 11.14
CA VAL A 51 -13.51 -3.79 11.43
C VAL A 51 -12.43 -3.43 10.43
N TYR A 52 -12.61 -2.36 9.69
CA TYR A 52 -11.69 -1.98 8.64
C TYR A 52 -11.13 -0.56 8.77
N MET A 53 -10.02 -0.33 8.11
CA MET A 53 -9.41 0.98 7.83
C MET A 53 -9.32 1.18 6.32
N LYS A 54 -9.43 2.42 5.87
CA LYS A 54 -9.29 2.75 4.45
C LYS A 54 -7.84 2.84 4.03
N ASP A 55 -7.46 2.14 2.97
CA ASP A 55 -6.16 2.29 2.31
C ASP A 55 -6.11 3.51 1.39
N THR A 56 -7.24 3.80 0.74
CA THR A 56 -7.44 4.96 -0.11
C THR A 56 -8.79 5.63 0.21
N ALA A 57 -9.02 6.83 -0.29
CA ALA A 57 -10.31 7.50 -0.12
C ALA A 57 -11.49 6.71 -0.71
N ALA A 58 -11.25 5.91 -1.75
CA ALA A 58 -12.25 5.09 -2.44
C ALA A 58 -12.48 3.72 -1.77
N ASP A 59 -11.68 3.35 -0.79
CA ASP A 59 -11.79 2.08 -0.12
C ASP A 59 -13.08 1.98 0.70
N VAL A 60 -13.70 0.80 0.67
CA VAL A 60 -14.94 0.46 1.37
C VAL A 60 -14.80 -0.82 2.21
N GLY A 61 -13.55 -1.26 2.43
CA GLY A 61 -13.22 -2.41 3.27
C GLY A 61 -13.28 -3.78 2.58
N LEU A 62 -13.41 -3.83 1.25
CA LEU A 62 -13.38 -5.11 0.53
C LEU A 62 -11.98 -5.73 0.55
N GLU A 63 -11.91 -7.06 0.71
CA GLU A 63 -10.67 -7.84 0.66
C GLU A 63 -10.86 -9.18 -0.08
N PRO A 64 -9.89 -9.59 -0.94
CA PRO A 64 -8.79 -8.76 -1.40
C PRO A 64 -9.25 -7.66 -2.36
N HIS A 65 -8.46 -6.58 -2.47
CA HIS A 65 -8.75 -5.48 -3.39
C HIS A 65 -7.56 -5.12 -4.29
N ALA A 66 -7.82 -4.35 -5.36
CA ALA A 66 -6.81 -3.90 -6.32
C ALA A 66 -6.57 -2.37 -6.29
N LEU A 67 -6.98 -1.69 -5.22
CA LEU A 67 -6.82 -0.24 -5.07
C LEU A 67 -5.32 0.15 -5.05
N ASN A 68 -5.02 1.30 -5.62
CA ASN A 68 -3.69 1.91 -5.64
C ASN A 68 -3.80 3.45 -5.58
N PRO A 69 -2.82 4.11 -4.97
CA PRO A 69 -1.73 3.56 -4.16
C PRO A 69 -2.19 3.20 -2.74
N LEU A 70 -1.73 2.08 -2.18
CA LEU A 70 -2.12 1.59 -0.85
C LEU A 70 -1.57 2.45 0.31
N TRP A 71 -0.50 3.18 0.06
CA TRP A 71 0.28 3.92 1.06
C TRP A 71 -0.19 5.38 1.23
N GLN A 72 -1.48 5.65 0.98
CA GLN A 72 -2.07 6.98 1.18
C GLN A 72 -3.33 6.94 2.05
N SER A 73 -3.38 6.04 3.04
CA SER A 73 -4.52 5.89 3.93
C SER A 73 -5.02 7.23 4.47
N PRO A 74 -6.29 7.57 4.29
CA PRO A 74 -6.89 8.75 4.90
C PRO A 74 -7.20 8.57 6.39
N ASP A 75 -7.16 7.32 6.87
CA ASP A 75 -7.54 6.94 8.23
C ASP A 75 -6.37 7.00 9.22
N ILE A 76 -5.16 7.32 8.76
CA ILE A 76 -3.98 7.54 9.61
C ILE A 76 -3.55 9.01 9.47
N LYS A 77 -3.43 9.74 10.59
CA LYS A 77 -2.90 11.11 10.64
C LYS A 77 -1.88 11.26 11.75
N VAL A 78 -0.90 12.11 11.53
CA VAL A 78 -0.01 12.64 12.59
C VAL A 78 -0.41 14.07 12.88
N CYS A 79 -0.53 14.40 14.16
CA CYS A 79 -0.80 15.76 14.64
C CYS A 79 0.15 16.10 15.77
N HIS A 80 0.47 17.39 15.94
CA HIS A 80 1.38 17.86 16.99
C HIS A 80 0.72 17.93 18.37
N THR A 81 -0.60 17.89 18.42
CA THR A 81 -1.40 17.95 19.65
C THR A 81 -2.36 16.76 19.75
N ALA A 82 -2.92 16.53 20.94
CA ALA A 82 -3.93 15.50 21.18
C ALA A 82 -5.32 15.83 20.56
N ILE A 83 -5.40 16.89 19.77
CA ILE A 83 -6.59 17.27 19.00
C ILE A 83 -6.33 16.91 17.54
N GLU A 84 -7.27 16.20 16.90
CA GLU A 84 -7.12 15.81 15.49
C GLU A 84 -7.00 17.04 14.59
N CYS A 85 -5.89 17.14 13.88
CA CYS A 85 -5.61 18.21 12.93
C CYS A 85 -6.39 18.00 11.61
N ALA A 86 -6.69 19.10 10.91
CA ALA A 86 -7.42 19.04 9.63
C ALA A 86 -6.68 18.19 8.59
N THR A 87 -5.36 18.40 8.47
CA THR A 87 -4.46 17.63 7.58
C THR A 87 -3.34 17.03 8.42
N SER A 88 -2.87 15.84 8.01
CA SER A 88 -1.73 15.19 8.65
C SER A 88 -0.48 16.07 8.56
N GLN A 89 0.29 16.12 9.62
CA GLN A 89 1.52 16.90 9.76
C GLN A 89 2.74 15.97 9.78
N ASN A 90 3.91 16.49 9.42
CA ASN A 90 5.14 15.77 9.68
C ASN A 90 5.42 15.78 11.18
N PRO A 91 5.86 14.68 11.78
CA PRO A 91 6.12 14.65 13.22
C PRO A 91 7.31 15.57 13.58
N ILE A 92 7.25 16.17 14.74
CA ILE A 92 8.34 16.98 15.29
C ILE A 92 9.33 16.05 16.00
N VAL A 93 10.57 16.04 15.51
CA VAL A 93 11.66 15.21 16.05
C VAL A 93 11.94 15.55 17.52
N GLY A 94 12.13 14.54 18.35
CA GLY A 94 12.42 14.67 19.78
C GLY A 94 11.24 15.10 20.64
N GLN A 95 10.06 15.31 20.06
CA GLN A 95 8.86 15.75 20.78
C GLN A 95 7.79 14.65 20.79
N ARG A 96 6.78 14.85 21.65
CA ARG A 96 5.54 14.07 21.60
C ARG A 96 4.70 14.55 20.43
N ASN A 97 4.27 13.60 19.61
CA ASN A 97 3.26 13.76 18.58
C ASN A 97 2.11 12.80 18.86
N TYR A 98 1.06 12.86 18.07
CA TYR A 98 -0.13 12.02 18.25
C TYR A 98 -0.52 11.42 16.91
N ILE A 99 -0.76 10.11 16.89
CA ILE A 99 -1.23 9.39 15.72
C ILE A 99 -2.72 9.13 15.91
N PHE A 100 -3.52 9.67 15.00
CA PHE A 100 -4.96 9.44 14.92
C PHE A 100 -5.24 8.34 13.92
N ILE A 101 -6.03 7.36 14.34
CA ILE A 101 -6.45 6.23 13.50
C ILE A 101 -7.95 6.12 13.54
N LYS A 102 -8.58 5.93 12.38
CA LYS A 102 -10.02 5.72 12.26
C LYS A 102 -10.30 4.25 11.97
N LEU A 103 -11.02 3.61 12.89
CA LEU A 103 -11.55 2.26 12.75
C LEU A 103 -13.03 2.35 12.38
N ARG A 104 -13.47 1.58 11.43
CA ARG A 104 -14.84 1.57 10.89
C ARG A 104 -15.50 0.22 11.14
N ASN A 105 -16.72 0.24 11.65
CA ASN A 105 -17.50 -0.95 12.00
C ASN A 105 -18.99 -0.72 11.65
N PRO A 106 -19.68 -1.63 10.95
CA PRO A 106 -19.12 -2.83 10.35
C PRO A 106 -18.36 -2.52 9.06
N GLY A 107 -17.43 -3.39 8.70
CA GLY A 107 -16.96 -3.56 7.34
C GLY A 107 -17.99 -4.36 6.50
N PRO A 108 -17.64 -4.65 5.23
CA PRO A 108 -18.57 -5.29 4.30
C PRO A 108 -18.93 -6.75 4.65
N TYR A 109 -18.16 -7.39 5.53
CA TYR A 109 -18.32 -8.81 5.89
C TYR A 109 -18.88 -9.01 7.30
N GLY A 110 -19.18 -7.92 8.04
CA GLY A 110 -19.60 -7.98 9.44
C GLY A 110 -20.97 -7.40 9.70
N ASP A 111 -21.46 -7.69 10.89
CA ASP A 111 -22.68 -7.14 11.47
C ASP A 111 -22.39 -5.89 12.31
N SER A 112 -23.41 -5.07 12.53
CA SER A 112 -23.32 -3.83 13.30
C SER A 112 -23.25 -4.09 14.82
N VAL A 113 -22.19 -4.79 15.27
CA VAL A 113 -21.94 -5.14 16.67
C VAL A 113 -20.61 -4.55 17.14
N MET A 114 -20.48 -4.30 18.44
CA MET A 114 -19.23 -3.81 19.03
C MET A 114 -18.17 -4.92 19.05
N GLU A 115 -16.91 -4.56 18.73
CA GLU A 115 -15.78 -5.46 18.80
C GLU A 115 -14.68 -4.90 19.70
N GLU A 116 -14.07 -5.78 20.50
CA GLU A 116 -12.89 -5.46 21.29
C GLU A 116 -11.61 -5.96 20.60
N GLY A 117 -10.60 -5.14 20.58
CA GLY A 117 -9.32 -5.52 20.00
C GLY A 117 -8.21 -4.53 20.32
N THR A 118 -7.07 -4.68 19.67
CA THR A 118 -5.91 -3.84 19.87
C THR A 118 -5.46 -3.26 18.52
N ILE A 119 -5.36 -1.94 18.47
CA ILE A 119 -4.70 -1.26 17.37
C ILE A 119 -3.21 -1.15 17.66
N TRP A 120 -2.39 -1.62 16.74
CA TRP A 120 -0.92 -1.56 16.77
C TRP A 120 -0.41 -0.60 15.72
N VAL A 121 0.57 0.21 16.05
CA VAL A 121 1.16 1.17 15.13
C VAL A 121 2.65 0.93 15.00
N TYR A 122 3.13 0.98 13.77
CA TYR A 122 4.51 0.78 13.40
C TYR A 122 5.01 1.90 12.49
N ARG A 123 6.32 2.08 12.44
CA ARG A 123 7.01 2.98 11.52
C ARG A 123 8.12 2.28 10.76
N THR A 124 8.44 2.79 9.58
CA THR A 124 9.66 2.43 8.84
C THR A 124 10.19 3.65 8.09
N THR A 125 11.39 3.57 7.51
CA THR A 125 11.92 4.58 6.60
C THR A 125 10.98 4.74 5.40
N PRO A 126 10.68 5.96 4.92
CA PRO A 126 9.82 6.18 3.77
C PRO A 126 10.32 5.48 2.51
N GLY A 127 9.42 5.00 1.67
CA GLY A 127 9.75 4.32 0.42
C GLY A 127 8.98 3.04 0.21
N GLY A 128 9.50 2.17 -0.65
CA GLY A 128 8.93 0.88 -0.99
C GLY A 128 9.71 -0.30 -0.42
N GLY A 129 9.17 -1.51 -0.62
CA GLY A 129 9.82 -2.79 -0.33
C GLY A 129 10.23 -2.99 1.12
N ALA A 130 9.46 -2.46 2.07
CA ALA A 130 9.68 -2.68 3.49
C ALA A 130 9.14 -4.06 3.91
N GLY A 131 10.04 -5.01 4.18
CA GLY A 131 9.68 -6.37 4.56
C GLY A 131 9.01 -6.45 5.93
N TRP A 132 7.86 -7.11 6.00
CA TRP A 132 7.15 -7.37 7.24
C TRP A 132 7.66 -8.65 7.92
N PRO A 133 7.78 -8.67 9.27
CA PRO A 133 7.76 -7.52 10.18
C PRO A 133 9.12 -6.82 10.31
N GLY A 134 10.21 -7.38 9.78
CA GLY A 134 11.59 -7.05 10.10
C GLY A 134 12.03 -5.61 9.80
N ALA A 135 11.43 -4.94 8.82
CA ALA A 135 11.72 -3.54 8.49
C ALA A 135 10.87 -2.53 9.29
N TRP A 136 10.00 -3.01 10.19
CA TRP A 136 9.04 -2.17 10.90
C TRP A 136 9.35 -2.13 12.40
N THR A 137 9.28 -0.95 12.99
CA THR A 137 9.45 -0.72 14.43
C THR A 137 8.11 -0.33 15.02
N GLN A 138 7.64 -1.09 16.01
CA GLN A 138 6.45 -0.72 16.76
C GLN A 138 6.68 0.58 17.52
N ILE A 139 5.69 1.48 17.49
CA ILE A 139 5.74 2.79 18.17
C ILE A 139 4.60 3.01 19.15
N GLY A 140 3.54 2.21 19.06
CA GLY A 140 2.43 2.26 20.02
C GLY A 140 1.45 1.12 19.83
N ALA A 141 0.62 0.91 20.85
CA ALA A 141 -0.52 0.02 20.83
C ALA A 141 -1.58 0.51 21.81
N MET A 142 -2.87 0.24 21.52
CA MET A 142 -3.97 0.58 22.40
C MET A 142 -5.09 -0.45 22.24
N ALA A 143 -5.54 -1.04 23.36
CA ALA A 143 -6.78 -1.80 23.40
C ALA A 143 -7.97 -0.82 23.36
N VAL A 144 -8.95 -1.11 22.49
CA VAL A 144 -10.09 -0.21 22.28
C VAL A 144 -11.33 -0.98 21.87
N PRO A 145 -12.52 -0.67 22.42
CA PRO A 145 -13.80 -1.11 21.88
C PRO A 145 -14.12 -0.30 20.62
N VAL A 146 -14.45 -0.98 19.54
CA VAL A 146 -14.89 -0.37 18.26
C VAL A 146 -16.39 -0.55 18.11
N TYR A 147 -17.12 0.53 18.34
CA TYR A 147 -18.57 0.56 18.21
C TYR A 147 -18.98 0.73 16.73
N PRO A 148 -20.24 0.36 16.39
CA PRO A 148 -20.78 0.66 15.07
C PRO A 148 -20.64 2.14 14.70
N GLY A 149 -20.13 2.39 13.49
CA GLY A 149 -19.77 3.72 12.99
C GLY A 149 -18.27 3.90 12.81
N VAL A 150 -17.75 5.05 13.22
CA VAL A 150 -16.32 5.40 13.14
C VAL A 150 -15.79 5.67 14.54
N THR A 151 -14.84 4.85 14.97
CA THR A 151 -14.10 5.06 16.22
C THR A 151 -12.76 5.70 15.89
N SER A 152 -12.48 6.87 16.47
CA SER A 152 -11.18 7.54 16.35
C SER A 152 -10.31 7.21 17.55
N VAL A 153 -9.14 6.66 17.31
CA VAL A 153 -8.15 6.28 18.33
C VAL A 153 -6.98 7.25 18.25
N THR A 154 -6.49 7.71 19.42
CA THR A 154 -5.35 8.61 19.52
C THR A 154 -4.21 7.93 20.26
N ILE A 155 -3.08 7.70 19.57
CA ILE A 155 -1.90 7.06 20.12
C ILE A 155 -0.79 8.11 20.28
N PRO A 156 -0.30 8.40 21.51
CA PRO A 156 0.84 9.25 21.69
C PRO A 156 2.11 8.61 21.15
N TRP A 157 2.90 9.40 20.45
CA TRP A 157 4.19 8.99 19.91
C TRP A 157 5.29 9.89 20.46
N ASP A 158 5.99 9.39 21.48
CA ASP A 158 7.05 10.10 22.18
C ASP A 158 8.39 9.97 21.48
N ASN A 159 9.26 10.95 21.71
CA ASN A 159 10.65 10.93 21.28
C ASN A 159 10.84 10.53 19.81
N VAL A 160 10.06 11.15 18.93
CA VAL A 160 10.12 10.87 17.48
C VAL A 160 11.57 10.99 17.02
N PRO A 161 12.15 9.92 16.41
CA PRO A 161 13.55 9.98 15.98
C PRO A 161 13.70 10.84 14.70
N GLY A 162 14.95 11.29 14.43
CA GLY A 162 15.28 11.85 13.13
C GLY A 162 15.17 10.79 12.00
N PRO A 163 14.96 11.23 10.78
CA PRO A 163 14.85 12.62 10.27
C PRO A 163 13.43 13.22 10.35
N GLY A 164 12.46 12.58 11.02
CA GLY A 164 11.09 13.12 11.17
C GLY A 164 10.17 12.81 9.98
N HIS A 165 10.55 11.88 9.13
CA HIS A 165 9.77 11.42 7.98
C HIS A 165 9.68 9.91 8.01
N PHE A 166 8.47 9.36 8.07
CA PHE A 166 8.25 7.94 8.27
C PHE A 166 7.05 7.44 7.47
N CYS A 167 7.14 6.20 7.02
CA CYS A 167 5.99 5.40 6.66
C CYS A 167 5.36 4.85 7.93
N LEU A 168 4.05 5.01 8.10
CA LEU A 168 3.27 4.52 9.23
C LEU A 168 2.38 3.36 8.80
N LEU A 169 2.28 2.34 9.63
CA LEU A 169 1.41 1.20 9.46
C LEU A 169 0.52 1.07 10.70
N ALA A 170 -0.77 0.90 10.50
CA ALA A 170 -1.73 0.55 11.54
C ALA A 170 -2.25 -0.87 11.29
N ARG A 171 -2.33 -1.69 12.34
CA ARG A 171 -2.90 -3.04 12.32
C ARG A 171 -3.93 -3.17 13.43
N TRP A 172 -5.17 -3.44 13.08
CA TRP A 172 -6.21 -3.85 14.00
C TRP A 172 -6.15 -5.36 14.22
N VAL A 173 -6.18 -5.79 15.47
CA VAL A 173 -6.13 -7.21 15.84
C VAL A 173 -7.22 -7.49 16.86
N SER A 174 -8.14 -8.37 16.53
CA SER A 174 -9.17 -8.90 17.42
C SER A 174 -9.31 -10.41 17.28
N ALA A 175 -10.01 -11.02 18.23
CA ALA A 175 -10.23 -12.48 18.23
C ALA A 175 -11.32 -12.90 17.22
N ASN A 176 -12.29 -12.02 16.97
CA ASN A 176 -13.46 -12.34 16.14
C ASN A 176 -13.31 -11.81 14.69
N ASP A 177 -12.26 -11.04 14.43
CA ASP A 177 -11.92 -10.49 13.12
C ASP A 177 -10.42 -10.73 12.83
N PRO A 178 -10.02 -12.00 12.66
CA PRO A 178 -8.61 -12.36 12.48
C PRO A 178 -8.13 -12.06 11.07
N MET A 179 -6.91 -11.55 10.95
CA MET A 179 -6.24 -11.45 9.65
C MET A 179 -5.98 -12.84 9.07
N THR A 180 -6.46 -13.07 7.86
CA THR A 180 -6.39 -14.38 7.20
C THR A 180 -5.10 -14.61 6.44
N PHE A 181 -4.36 -13.54 6.15
CA PHE A 181 -3.11 -13.58 5.38
C PHE A 181 -2.08 -12.59 5.93
N GLU A 182 -0.87 -13.08 6.22
CA GLU A 182 0.30 -12.24 6.48
C GLU A 182 1.56 -12.90 5.91
N GLY A 183 2.28 -12.15 5.11
CA GLY A 183 3.56 -12.54 4.51
C GLY A 183 4.60 -11.42 4.63
N PRO A 184 5.78 -11.58 4.02
CA PRO A 184 6.85 -10.58 4.10
C PRO A 184 6.57 -9.30 3.28
N ASP A 185 5.60 -9.31 2.38
CA ASP A 185 5.21 -8.17 1.56
C ASP A 185 4.04 -7.43 2.18
N ILE A 186 4.30 -6.21 2.68
CA ILE A 186 3.26 -5.42 3.36
C ILE A 186 2.15 -4.97 2.41
N GLY A 187 2.45 -4.76 1.14
CA GLY A 187 1.44 -4.39 0.14
C GLY A 187 0.46 -5.55 -0.12
N VAL A 188 0.96 -6.79 -0.11
CA VAL A 188 0.10 -7.98 -0.21
C VAL A 188 -0.73 -8.15 1.06
N ASN A 189 -0.12 -7.99 2.25
CA ASN A 189 -0.84 -8.06 3.53
C ASN A 189 -2.00 -7.06 3.58
N THR A 190 -1.74 -5.80 3.21
CA THR A 190 -2.74 -4.74 3.18
C THR A 190 -3.88 -5.04 2.20
N ARG A 191 -3.59 -5.59 1.01
CA ARG A 191 -4.64 -5.97 0.04
C ARG A 191 -5.55 -7.10 0.50
N HIS A 192 -5.02 -8.00 1.32
CA HIS A 192 -5.70 -9.21 1.77
C HIS A 192 -6.31 -9.08 3.16
N ASN A 193 -6.09 -7.95 3.86
CA ASN A 193 -6.69 -7.71 5.17
C ASN A 193 -7.09 -6.24 5.29
N ASN A 194 -8.37 -5.97 5.38
CA ASN A 194 -8.92 -4.62 5.58
C ASN A 194 -8.63 -4.06 6.99
N ASN A 195 -8.09 -4.89 7.89
CA ASN A 195 -7.59 -4.53 9.23
C ASN A 195 -6.19 -3.89 9.20
N ILE A 196 -5.54 -3.77 8.04
CA ILE A 196 -4.21 -3.18 7.88
C ILE A 196 -4.34 -1.96 6.98
N ALA A 197 -3.80 -0.83 7.40
CA ALA A 197 -3.67 0.35 6.56
C ALA A 197 -2.28 0.96 6.72
N TRP A 198 -1.77 1.57 5.65
CA TRP A 198 -0.50 2.27 5.75
C TRP A 198 -0.57 3.69 5.17
N ARG A 199 0.29 4.58 5.69
CA ARG A 199 0.40 5.95 5.22
C ARG A 199 1.84 6.36 5.04
N ASN A 200 2.16 6.89 3.88
CA ASN A 200 3.47 7.42 3.54
C ASN A 200 3.30 8.73 2.74
N VAL A 201 2.86 9.76 3.44
CA VAL A 201 2.66 11.11 2.89
C VAL A 201 3.50 12.08 3.70
N ASP A 202 4.32 12.87 3.01
CA ASP A 202 5.27 13.82 3.57
C ASP A 202 4.98 15.23 3.04
N SER A 203 5.03 16.22 3.92
CA SER A 203 4.90 17.63 3.55
C SER A 203 6.28 18.25 3.34
N VAL A 204 6.51 18.83 2.16
CA VAL A 204 7.78 19.44 1.78
C VAL A 204 7.60 20.96 1.64
N ALA A 205 7.99 21.71 2.67
CA ALA A 205 7.96 23.17 2.64
C ALA A 205 9.27 23.71 2.03
N VAL A 206 9.19 24.17 0.78
CA VAL A 206 10.31 24.77 0.05
C VAL A 206 10.23 26.28 0.16
N THR A 207 11.36 26.95 0.35
CA THR A 207 11.48 28.41 0.26
C THR A 207 12.04 28.76 -1.11
N ALA A 208 11.39 29.64 -1.85
CA ALA A 208 11.84 30.07 -3.17
C ALA A 208 13.24 30.72 -3.09
N GLY A 209 14.20 30.20 -3.87
CA GLY A 209 15.61 30.60 -3.82
C GLY A 209 16.33 30.25 -2.51
N GLY A 210 15.73 29.41 -1.65
CA GLY A 210 16.30 28.95 -0.39
C GLY A 210 17.10 27.66 -0.51
N LEU A 211 17.44 27.08 0.64
CA LEU A 211 18.13 25.80 0.72
C LEU A 211 17.24 24.65 0.28
N ALA A 212 17.86 23.61 -0.26
CA ALA A 212 17.18 22.39 -0.63
C ALA A 212 16.51 21.70 0.57
N GLN A 213 15.29 21.21 0.37
CA GLN A 213 14.62 20.31 1.31
C GLN A 213 14.98 18.88 0.94
N ILE A 214 15.64 18.18 1.86
CA ILE A 214 16.12 16.82 1.64
C ILE A 214 15.15 15.84 2.29
N ARG A 215 14.76 14.80 1.56
CA ARG A 215 13.87 13.72 2.04
C ARG A 215 14.47 12.35 1.73
N PRO A 216 14.49 11.44 2.71
CA PRO A 216 14.92 10.08 2.46
C PRO A 216 13.87 9.31 1.67
N PHE A 217 14.34 8.40 0.82
CA PHE A 217 13.51 7.40 0.16
C PHE A 217 14.26 6.08 0.12
N ALA A 218 13.59 4.98 0.42
CA ALA A 218 14.18 3.65 0.40
C ALA A 218 13.50 2.75 -0.64
N ILE A 219 14.28 1.85 -1.23
CA ILE A 219 13.79 0.75 -2.05
C ILE A 219 14.24 -0.57 -1.46
N GLY A 220 13.41 -1.60 -1.54
CA GLY A 220 13.69 -2.90 -0.95
C GLY A 220 13.29 -4.07 -1.84
N ASN A 221 13.85 -5.23 -1.52
CA ASN A 221 13.50 -6.50 -2.14
C ASN A 221 13.11 -7.49 -1.04
N THR A 222 11.83 -7.82 -0.95
CA THR A 222 11.29 -8.77 0.03
C THR A 222 11.40 -10.23 -0.43
N LEU A 223 11.86 -10.47 -1.67
CA LEU A 223 12.00 -11.81 -2.21
C LEU A 223 13.28 -12.49 -1.72
N THR A 224 13.31 -13.81 -1.77
CA THR A 224 14.47 -14.65 -1.42
C THR A 224 15.51 -14.77 -2.55
N ARG A 225 15.32 -14.04 -3.66
CA ARG A 225 16.20 -14.00 -4.82
C ARG A 225 16.48 -12.56 -5.24
N PRO A 226 17.59 -12.28 -5.96
CA PRO A 226 17.83 -10.96 -6.53
C PRO A 226 16.66 -10.52 -7.42
N ALA A 227 16.31 -9.24 -7.36
CA ALA A 227 15.21 -8.68 -8.13
C ALA A 227 15.54 -7.29 -8.65
N ARG A 228 14.98 -6.95 -9.83
CA ARG A 228 15.12 -5.63 -10.44
C ARG A 228 13.87 -4.80 -10.20
N SER A 229 14.07 -3.62 -9.66
CA SER A 229 13.04 -2.63 -9.43
C SER A 229 13.24 -1.39 -10.29
N SER A 230 12.18 -0.61 -10.43
CA SER A 230 12.21 0.76 -10.94
C SER A 230 11.73 1.71 -9.84
N VAL A 231 12.26 2.92 -9.82
CA VAL A 231 11.68 4.04 -9.09
C VAL A 231 10.98 4.94 -10.11
N VAL A 232 9.67 5.08 -9.97
CA VAL A 232 8.82 5.84 -10.89
C VAL A 232 8.38 7.13 -10.21
N PHE A 233 8.45 8.22 -10.95
CA PHE A 233 7.99 9.54 -10.51
C PHE A 233 6.72 9.91 -11.27
N SER A 234 5.76 10.48 -10.56
CA SER A 234 4.57 11.08 -11.14
C SER A 234 4.16 12.29 -10.33
N GLN A 235 3.33 13.16 -10.89
CA GLN A 235 2.87 14.35 -10.18
C GLN A 235 1.37 14.55 -10.33
N THR A 236 0.78 15.20 -9.33
CA THR A 236 -0.62 15.59 -9.30
C THR A 236 -0.74 17.05 -8.85
N GLY A 237 -1.81 17.73 -9.27
CA GLY A 237 -1.95 19.16 -9.08
C GLY A 237 -1.12 19.96 -10.08
N ALA A 238 -0.68 21.15 -9.70
CA ALA A 238 0.18 21.97 -10.55
C ALA A 238 1.57 21.32 -10.72
N PRO A 239 2.18 21.44 -11.92
CA PRO A 239 3.54 20.93 -12.13
C PRO A 239 4.55 21.61 -11.22
N PHE A 240 5.40 20.84 -10.55
CA PHE A 240 6.43 21.41 -9.67
C PHE A 240 7.41 22.32 -10.44
N GLN A 241 7.67 21.98 -11.69
CA GLN A 241 8.50 22.82 -12.59
C GLN A 241 7.90 24.21 -12.85
N ALA A 242 6.57 24.40 -12.73
CA ALA A 242 5.95 25.72 -12.87
C ALA A 242 6.37 26.71 -11.78
N ALA A 243 6.78 26.19 -10.61
CA ALA A 243 7.40 26.98 -9.54
C ALA A 243 8.92 27.12 -9.69
N GLY A 244 9.50 26.84 -10.87
CA GLY A 244 10.94 26.69 -11.04
C GLY A 244 11.50 25.54 -10.18
N GLY A 245 10.67 24.55 -9.94
CA GLY A 245 10.96 23.39 -9.10
C GLY A 245 11.98 22.45 -9.76
N ARG A 246 12.95 22.01 -8.97
CA ARG A 246 13.98 21.06 -9.35
C ARG A 246 14.05 19.93 -8.34
N LEU A 247 14.05 18.70 -8.84
CA LEU A 247 14.15 17.49 -8.04
C LEU A 247 15.41 16.72 -8.42
N VAL A 248 16.26 16.44 -7.44
CA VAL A 248 17.50 15.67 -7.62
C VAL A 248 17.50 14.48 -6.68
N ALA A 249 17.75 13.29 -7.21
CA ALA A 249 17.99 12.07 -6.44
C ALA A 249 19.51 11.89 -6.24
N ASP A 250 19.96 11.84 -4.99
CA ASP A 250 21.30 11.40 -4.63
C ASP A 250 21.24 9.94 -4.24
N LEU A 251 21.63 9.08 -5.18
CA LEU A 251 21.54 7.63 -5.06
C LEU A 251 22.60 7.04 -4.11
N GLY A 252 23.60 7.85 -3.72
CA GLY A 252 24.77 7.32 -3.05
C GLY A 252 25.57 6.35 -3.93
N PRO A 253 26.76 5.91 -3.47
CA PRO A 253 27.66 5.12 -4.31
C PRO A 253 27.06 3.74 -4.70
N THR A 254 26.44 3.04 -3.75
CA THR A 254 25.96 1.68 -3.97
C THR A 254 24.83 1.62 -4.99
N LEU A 255 23.80 2.44 -4.81
CA LEU A 255 22.64 2.39 -5.70
C LEU A 255 22.98 3.00 -7.07
N PHE A 256 23.82 4.03 -7.10
CA PHE A 256 24.30 4.60 -8.37
C PHE A 256 25.11 3.58 -9.20
N GLU A 257 25.99 2.80 -8.54
CA GLU A 257 26.75 1.74 -9.21
C GLU A 257 25.80 0.68 -9.81
N ARG A 258 24.74 0.30 -9.08
CA ARG A 258 23.74 -0.65 -9.58
C ARG A 258 22.96 -0.09 -10.76
N TRP A 259 22.56 1.16 -10.69
CA TRP A 259 21.91 1.85 -11.80
C TRP A 259 22.84 1.91 -13.03
N ALA A 260 24.14 2.22 -12.81
CA ALA A 260 25.14 2.21 -13.90
C ALA A 260 25.32 0.83 -14.51
N LYS A 261 25.39 -0.23 -13.69
CA LYS A 261 25.42 -1.63 -14.16
C LYS A 261 24.14 -2.02 -14.90
N GLY A 262 22.99 -1.46 -14.51
CA GLY A 262 21.72 -1.59 -15.19
C GLY A 262 21.59 -0.80 -16.49
N GLY A 263 22.69 -0.19 -16.96
CA GLY A 263 22.75 0.60 -18.21
C GLY A 263 22.29 2.04 -18.06
N LYS A 264 22.22 2.57 -16.83
CA LYS A 264 21.64 3.90 -16.51
C LYS A 264 20.24 4.06 -17.13
N ALA A 265 19.48 2.96 -17.14
CA ALA A 265 18.16 2.90 -17.76
C ALA A 265 17.17 3.79 -17.01
N GLY A 266 16.28 4.44 -17.75
CA GLY A 266 15.24 5.30 -17.20
C GLY A 266 14.70 6.28 -18.24
N LYS A 267 13.70 7.07 -17.81
CA LYS A 267 13.08 8.13 -18.62
C LYS A 267 13.10 9.43 -17.84
N GLY A 268 13.13 10.56 -18.53
CA GLY A 268 12.97 11.86 -17.91
C GLY A 268 14.01 12.17 -16.82
N VAL A 269 15.22 11.61 -16.92
CA VAL A 269 16.29 11.76 -15.93
C VAL A 269 17.61 12.17 -16.60
N ARG A 270 18.48 12.85 -15.84
CA ARG A 270 19.77 13.31 -16.29
C ARG A 270 20.80 13.23 -15.15
N GLU A 271 21.96 12.65 -15.41
CA GLU A 271 23.08 12.67 -14.46
C GLU A 271 23.62 14.12 -14.33
N VAL A 272 23.80 14.59 -13.10
CA VAL A 272 24.18 15.99 -12.83
C VAL A 272 25.37 16.14 -11.88
N GLY A 273 25.77 15.10 -11.18
CA GLY A 273 26.89 15.13 -10.24
C GLY A 273 27.28 13.70 -9.84
N ARG A 274 28.25 13.60 -8.93
CA ARG A 274 28.68 12.31 -8.41
C ARG A 274 27.52 11.65 -7.68
N ASN A 275 27.06 10.51 -8.20
CA ASN A 275 25.92 9.71 -7.69
C ASN A 275 24.56 10.45 -7.74
N GLN A 276 24.46 11.57 -8.47
CA GLN A 276 23.26 12.40 -8.50
C GLN A 276 22.58 12.37 -9.86
N VAL A 277 21.28 12.24 -9.83
CA VAL A 277 20.39 12.19 -10.99
C VAL A 277 19.28 13.21 -10.82
N GLU A 278 19.17 14.13 -11.75
CA GLU A 278 18.08 15.09 -11.82
C GLU A 278 16.88 14.46 -12.50
N ILE A 279 15.70 14.67 -11.93
CA ILE A 279 14.42 14.24 -12.47
C ILE A 279 13.87 15.39 -13.31
N VAL A 280 14.13 15.37 -14.62
CA VAL A 280 13.80 16.48 -15.52
C VAL A 280 12.36 16.46 -16.01
N ASP A 281 11.72 15.27 -16.06
CA ASP A 281 10.30 15.14 -16.39
C ASP A 281 9.58 14.40 -15.26
N ILE A 282 9.26 15.13 -14.19
CA ILE A 282 8.67 14.54 -12.97
C ILE A 282 7.33 13.83 -13.28
N GLY A 283 6.61 14.24 -14.32
CA GLY A 283 5.31 13.66 -14.68
C GLY A 283 5.39 12.21 -15.14
N GLN A 284 6.54 11.74 -15.63
CA GLN A 284 6.70 10.39 -16.20
C GLN A 284 8.15 9.85 -16.11
N ALA A 285 8.94 10.35 -15.16
CA ALA A 285 10.31 9.90 -15.00
C ALA A 285 10.42 8.52 -14.35
N SER A 286 11.51 7.83 -14.66
CA SER A 286 11.87 6.58 -13.97
C SER A 286 13.38 6.39 -13.88
N LEU A 287 13.81 5.69 -12.82
CA LEU A 287 15.12 5.05 -12.69
C LEU A 287 14.88 3.56 -12.75
N ASP A 288 15.38 2.90 -13.78
CA ASP A 288 15.05 1.50 -14.07
C ASP A 288 16.24 0.55 -13.82
N ASN A 289 15.96 -0.74 -13.80
CA ASN A 289 16.95 -1.82 -13.67
C ASN A 289 17.80 -1.74 -12.39
N LEU A 290 17.23 -1.23 -11.30
CA LEU A 290 17.89 -1.21 -10.00
C LEU A 290 17.85 -2.62 -9.39
N GLU A 291 18.96 -3.35 -9.44
CA GLU A 291 19.05 -4.70 -8.89
C GLU A 291 19.30 -4.65 -7.39
N LEU A 292 18.47 -5.37 -6.63
CA LEU A 292 18.54 -5.51 -5.19
C LEU A 292 18.74 -6.98 -4.81
N ASN A 293 19.62 -7.23 -3.84
CA ASN A 293 19.81 -8.57 -3.29
C ASN A 293 18.58 -9.03 -2.47
N PRO A 294 18.47 -10.33 -2.17
CA PRO A 294 17.41 -10.85 -1.30
C PRO A 294 17.38 -10.13 0.06
N GLY A 295 16.21 -9.68 0.47
CA GLY A 295 16.01 -9.00 1.76
C GLY A 295 16.70 -7.64 1.90
N GLU A 296 17.35 -7.14 0.84
CA GLU A 296 18.08 -5.88 0.90
C GLU A 296 17.14 -4.68 0.82
N ARG A 297 17.48 -3.64 1.58
CA ARG A 297 16.80 -2.34 1.51
C ARG A 297 17.83 -1.22 1.51
N LEU A 298 17.83 -0.38 0.47
CA LEU A 298 18.76 0.72 0.27
C LEU A 298 18.02 2.06 0.30
N ALA A 299 18.58 3.02 1.03
CA ALA A 299 18.06 4.38 1.08
C ALA A 299 18.89 5.31 0.20
N PHE A 300 18.23 6.30 -0.37
CA PHE A 300 18.81 7.43 -1.08
C PHE A 300 18.07 8.72 -0.69
N SER A 301 18.55 9.88 -1.15
CA SER A 301 17.97 11.16 -0.81
C SER A 301 17.34 11.84 -2.02
N LEU A 302 16.21 12.50 -1.79
CA LEU A 302 15.53 13.39 -2.74
C LEU A 302 15.71 14.84 -2.28
N SER A 303 16.18 15.70 -3.16
CA SER A 303 16.45 17.11 -2.90
C SER A 303 15.48 17.98 -3.72
N PHE A 304 14.65 18.74 -3.02
CA PHE A 304 13.64 19.63 -3.60
C PHE A 304 14.08 21.07 -3.47
N THR A 305 14.15 21.81 -4.58
CA THR A 305 14.38 23.26 -4.63
C THR A 305 13.33 23.91 -5.53
N ALA A 306 13.03 25.19 -5.31
CA ALA A 306 12.19 25.97 -6.19
C ALA A 306 12.65 27.42 -6.21
N THR A 307 12.30 28.18 -7.26
CA THR A 307 12.72 29.57 -7.44
C THR A 307 11.58 30.56 -7.41
N VAL A 308 10.34 30.12 -7.62
CA VAL A 308 9.16 30.97 -7.70
C VAL A 308 8.14 30.55 -6.63
N PRO A 309 7.74 31.45 -5.72
CA PRO A 309 6.72 31.16 -4.73
C PRO A 309 5.36 30.96 -5.41
N THR A 310 4.56 30.03 -4.88
CA THR A 310 3.22 29.78 -5.41
C THR A 310 2.27 29.28 -4.31
N ARG A 311 0.96 29.49 -4.53
CA ARG A 311 -0.10 28.95 -3.68
C ARG A 311 -0.74 27.68 -4.29
N GLU A 312 -0.29 27.28 -5.47
CA GLU A 312 -0.79 26.10 -6.15
C GLU A 312 -0.44 24.84 -5.33
N GLN A 313 -1.37 23.90 -5.30
CA GLN A 313 -1.14 22.59 -4.69
C GLN A 313 -0.34 21.70 -5.67
N MET A 314 0.79 21.24 -5.20
CA MET A 314 1.67 20.38 -5.97
C MET A 314 1.97 19.11 -5.17
N ALA A 315 1.94 17.96 -5.82
CA ALA A 315 2.39 16.74 -5.20
C ALA A 315 3.20 15.88 -6.17
N VAL A 316 4.28 15.30 -5.66
CA VAL A 316 5.11 14.33 -6.36
C VAL A 316 4.97 12.98 -5.68
N ASN A 317 4.56 11.97 -6.44
CA ASN A 317 4.58 10.58 -5.99
C ASN A 317 5.87 9.93 -6.48
N VAL A 318 6.54 9.21 -5.59
CA VAL A 318 7.72 8.41 -5.88
C VAL A 318 7.41 6.99 -5.47
N THR A 319 7.39 6.06 -6.42
CA THR A 319 6.89 4.70 -6.23
C THR A 319 7.94 3.69 -6.65
N GLN A 320 8.20 2.70 -5.82
CA GLN A 320 8.97 1.52 -6.23
C GLN A 320 8.05 0.53 -6.95
N ILE A 321 8.38 0.19 -8.19
CA ILE A 321 7.74 -0.86 -8.98
C ILE A 321 8.71 -2.02 -9.12
N GLY A 322 8.32 -3.20 -8.69
CA GLY A 322 9.16 -4.39 -8.74
C GLY A 322 8.36 -5.66 -9.02
N PRO A 323 9.01 -6.83 -9.03
CA PRO A 323 8.30 -8.10 -9.13
C PRO A 323 7.37 -8.29 -7.92
N ASP A 324 6.20 -8.83 -8.15
CA ASP A 324 5.29 -9.29 -7.11
C ASP A 324 5.89 -10.51 -6.35
N THR A 325 5.20 -11.01 -5.34
CA THR A 325 5.65 -12.15 -4.53
C THR A 325 5.85 -13.41 -5.35
N THR A 326 5.14 -13.57 -6.47
CA THR A 326 5.30 -14.70 -7.41
C THR A 326 6.46 -14.45 -8.37
N GLY A 327 6.81 -13.20 -8.61
CA GLY A 327 7.77 -12.76 -9.61
C GLY A 327 7.25 -12.82 -11.05
N ALA A 328 5.96 -13.07 -11.25
CA ALA A 328 5.33 -13.17 -12.56
C ALA A 328 4.86 -11.81 -13.09
N ALA A 329 4.48 -10.89 -12.22
CA ALA A 329 4.01 -9.56 -12.58
C ALA A 329 4.83 -8.46 -11.90
N ARG A 330 4.70 -7.23 -12.39
CA ARG A 330 5.24 -6.03 -11.72
C ARG A 330 4.14 -5.39 -10.88
N ALA A 331 4.48 -5.05 -9.65
CA ALA A 331 3.56 -4.49 -8.67
C ALA A 331 4.12 -3.20 -8.05
N ASP A 332 3.23 -2.38 -7.50
CA ASP A 332 3.57 -1.30 -6.58
C ASP A 332 4.01 -1.92 -5.25
N LEU A 333 5.30 -1.76 -4.93
CA LEU A 333 5.92 -2.25 -3.69
C LEU A 333 5.95 -1.17 -2.60
N GLY A 334 5.33 -0.02 -2.86
CA GLY A 334 5.24 1.11 -1.98
C GLY A 334 5.90 2.37 -2.53
N GLY A 335 5.57 3.48 -1.90
CA GLY A 335 6.05 4.78 -2.34
C GLY A 335 5.86 5.86 -1.28
N VAL A 336 6.10 7.10 -1.67
CA VAL A 336 5.86 8.30 -0.87
C VAL A 336 5.16 9.34 -1.73
N ARG A 337 4.15 9.97 -1.17
CA ARG A 337 3.57 11.20 -1.69
C ARG A 337 4.20 12.39 -0.98
N TYR A 338 4.83 13.26 -1.72
CA TYR A 338 5.38 14.52 -1.25
C TYR A 338 4.42 15.65 -1.61
N ASP A 339 3.70 16.19 -0.62
CA ASP A 339 2.87 17.38 -0.77
C ASP A 339 3.75 18.62 -0.64
N ILE A 340 3.90 19.40 -1.71
CA ILE A 340 4.90 20.46 -1.82
C ILE A 340 4.22 21.81 -1.70
N THR A 341 4.78 22.66 -0.86
CA THR A 341 4.46 24.10 -0.77
C THR A 341 5.70 24.93 -1.06
N VAL A 342 5.55 26.05 -1.78
CA VAL A 342 6.68 26.95 -2.09
C VAL A 342 6.36 28.35 -1.56
N ALA A 343 6.99 28.69 -0.42
CA ALA A 343 6.83 29.97 0.21
C ALA A 343 7.84 31.01 -0.35
N GLN A 344 7.48 32.27 -0.26
CA GLN A 344 8.40 33.38 -0.53
C GLN A 344 9.52 33.37 0.53
N ARG A 345 10.74 33.71 0.12
CA ARG A 345 11.84 33.95 1.05
C ARG A 345 11.50 35.19 1.89
N ALA A 346 11.58 35.05 3.23
CA ALA A 346 11.54 36.21 4.09
C ALA A 346 12.74 37.11 3.77
N GLY A 347 12.46 38.39 3.51
CA GLY A 347 13.45 39.40 3.20
C GLY A 347 14.35 39.73 4.41
#